data_1e45fae06b5d5ee3ffa1cbe9b9f85769
#
_entry.id   1e45fae06b5d5ee3ffa1cbe9b9f85769
#
_cell.length_a   1.000
_cell.length_b   1.000
_cell.length_c   1.000
_cell.angle_alpha   90.00
_cell.angle_beta   90.00
_cell.angle_gamma   90.00
#
_symmetry.space_group_name_H-M   'P 1'
#
loop_
_entity.id
_entity.type
_entity.pdbx_description
1 polymer ?
#
loop_
_entity_poly.entity_id
_entity_poly.type
_entity_poly.pdbx_seq_one_letter_code
_entity_poly.pdbx_strand_id
1 'polypeptide(L)'
;MIKKQASPSKERQGYSDNSAWSRGQAWGIYGFTMCYRETKDKRFLKTAEKMADFYLDHPNLPSDKVAWWDFNAFQEGYTPGIRSNACKMVNNYRDASAAACVASALLELSTYSKGSKSKKYLESAKQILHALGSTNYRAELGKNANFILMHSVGAVPHNSEIDVPLTYADYYFIEALHRYNRMLDGKSPL
;
A
#
# COMPACT_ATOMS: atom_id res chain seq x y z
N MET A 1 36.88 -3.03 -23.56
CA MET A 1 35.93 -3.07 -22.43
C MET A 1 34.51 -3.09 -22.97
N ILE A 2 33.87 -4.25 -23.01
CA ILE A 2 32.48 -4.39 -23.45
C ILE A 2 31.60 -3.95 -22.27
N LYS A 3 30.94 -2.79 -22.38
CA LYS A 3 29.91 -2.39 -21.43
C LYS A 3 28.79 -3.45 -21.52
N LYS A 4 28.65 -4.29 -20.50
CA LYS A 4 27.45 -5.13 -20.33
C LYS A 4 26.27 -4.17 -20.28
N GLN A 5 25.52 -4.08 -21.36
CA GLN A 5 24.18 -3.50 -21.35
C GLN A 5 23.38 -4.39 -20.41
N ALA A 6 22.91 -3.83 -19.30
CA ALA A 6 21.96 -4.51 -18.44
C ALA A 6 20.75 -4.89 -19.32
N SER A 7 20.41 -6.17 -19.36
CA SER A 7 19.19 -6.62 -20.02
C SER A 7 18.02 -5.86 -19.40
N PRO A 8 17.10 -5.29 -20.20
CA PRO A 8 15.95 -4.63 -19.66
C PRO A 8 15.18 -5.62 -18.79
N SER A 9 15.01 -5.32 -17.51
CA SER A 9 14.22 -6.15 -16.60
C SER A 9 12.80 -6.26 -17.15
N LYS A 10 12.31 -7.49 -17.32
CA LYS A 10 11.10 -7.76 -18.11
C LYS A 10 9.79 -7.39 -17.42
N GLU A 11 9.78 -7.16 -16.13
CA GLU A 11 8.52 -7.01 -15.38
C GLU A 11 8.68 -6.02 -14.23
N ARG A 12 8.21 -4.81 -14.45
CA ARG A 12 8.10 -3.77 -13.44
C ARG A 12 6.65 -3.63 -13.05
N GLN A 13 6.38 -3.58 -11.75
CA GLN A 13 5.04 -3.36 -11.25
C GLN A 13 4.72 -1.87 -11.07
N GLY A 14 5.73 -1.00 -11.02
CA GLY A 14 5.62 0.45 -10.89
C GLY A 14 5.62 1.19 -12.22
N TYR A 15 5.50 2.53 -12.13
CA TYR A 15 5.47 3.44 -13.27
C TYR A 15 6.80 3.49 -14.02
N SER A 16 7.90 3.61 -13.29
CA SER A 16 9.26 3.64 -13.84
C SER A 16 10.25 2.88 -12.96
N ASP A 17 11.52 2.76 -13.40
CA ASP A 17 12.56 2.04 -12.66
C ASP A 17 12.88 2.60 -11.29
N ASN A 18 12.73 3.91 -11.15
CA ASN A 18 13.06 4.67 -9.96
C ASN A 18 11.80 5.20 -9.25
N SER A 19 10.59 4.80 -9.68
CA SER A 19 9.35 5.18 -9.02
C SER A 19 9.00 4.25 -7.85
N ALA A 20 8.09 4.69 -7.00
CA ALA A 20 7.64 3.95 -5.84
C ALA A 20 6.22 3.42 -6.02
N TRP A 21 6.11 2.15 -6.41
CA TRP A 21 4.85 1.43 -6.47
C TRP A 21 4.27 1.23 -5.07
N SER A 22 3.06 1.74 -4.82
CA SER A 22 2.47 1.85 -3.48
C SER A 22 2.22 0.50 -2.82
N ARG A 23 1.70 -0.50 -3.56
CA ARG A 23 1.45 -1.83 -2.99
C ARG A 23 2.75 -2.58 -2.70
N GLY A 24 3.82 -2.35 -3.46
CA GLY A 24 5.16 -2.84 -3.12
C GLY A 24 5.65 -2.30 -1.78
N GLN A 25 5.42 -0.99 -1.52
CA GLN A 25 5.69 -0.39 -0.21
C GLN A 25 4.81 -1.02 0.88
N ALA A 26 3.52 -1.18 0.62
CA ALA A 26 2.57 -1.79 1.55
C ALA A 26 3.00 -3.20 1.96
N TRP A 27 3.36 -4.05 1.02
CA TRP A 27 3.85 -5.40 1.28
C TRP A 27 5.17 -5.41 2.05
N GLY A 28 6.04 -4.44 1.78
CA GLY A 28 7.28 -4.28 2.56
C GLY A 28 7.00 -3.93 4.02
N ILE A 29 6.10 -2.97 4.28
CA ILE A 29 5.71 -2.60 5.65
C ILE A 29 5.11 -3.81 6.36
N TYR A 30 4.16 -4.50 5.73
CA TYR A 30 3.49 -5.67 6.28
C TYR A 30 4.48 -6.82 6.53
N GLY A 31 5.26 -7.19 5.52
CA GLY A 31 6.18 -8.32 5.58
C GLY A 31 7.29 -8.12 6.61
N PHE A 32 7.93 -6.95 6.65
CA PHE A 32 8.98 -6.68 7.64
C PHE A 32 8.42 -6.57 9.07
N THR A 33 7.18 -6.09 9.25
CA THR A 33 6.50 -6.12 10.55
C THR A 33 6.29 -7.57 11.01
N MET A 34 5.79 -8.42 10.13
CA MET A 34 5.61 -9.86 10.39
C MET A 34 6.96 -10.55 10.68
N CYS A 35 8.00 -10.28 9.90
CA CYS A 35 9.34 -10.82 10.16
C CYS A 35 9.86 -10.41 11.54
N TYR A 36 9.62 -9.16 11.95
CA TYR A 36 9.96 -8.75 13.32
C TYR A 36 9.15 -9.49 14.37
N ARG A 37 7.85 -9.67 14.16
CA ARG A 37 7.00 -10.44 15.07
C ARG A 37 7.57 -11.84 15.35
N GLU A 38 7.98 -12.54 14.29
CA GLU A 38 8.44 -13.93 14.39
C GLU A 38 9.89 -14.04 14.91
N THR A 39 10.77 -13.14 14.48
CA THR A 39 12.21 -13.27 14.76
C THR A 39 12.71 -12.43 15.92
N LYS A 40 11.97 -11.35 16.29
CA LYS A 40 12.38 -10.30 17.21
C LYS A 40 13.67 -9.55 16.78
N ASP A 41 14.11 -9.75 15.54
CA ASP A 41 15.27 -9.04 15.00
C ASP A 41 14.92 -7.57 14.71
N LYS A 42 15.54 -6.67 15.46
CA LYS A 42 15.32 -5.22 15.36
C LYS A 42 15.63 -4.62 13.98
N ARG A 43 16.40 -5.33 13.15
CA ARG A 43 16.66 -4.89 11.76
C ARG A 43 15.38 -4.86 10.95
N PHE A 44 14.50 -5.85 11.12
CA PHE A 44 13.19 -5.89 10.46
C PHE A 44 12.27 -4.77 10.97
N LEU A 45 12.19 -4.55 12.28
CA LEU A 45 11.43 -3.44 12.83
C LEU A 45 11.87 -2.09 12.26
N LYS A 46 13.19 -1.84 12.26
CA LYS A 46 13.75 -0.60 11.72
C LYS A 46 13.45 -0.43 10.23
N THR A 47 13.43 -1.52 9.46
CA THR A 47 13.08 -1.49 8.03
C THR A 47 11.60 -1.19 7.85
N ALA A 48 10.70 -1.86 8.59
CA ALA A 48 9.27 -1.61 8.57
C ALA A 48 8.95 -0.14 8.92
N GLU A 49 9.56 0.40 9.97
CA GLU A 49 9.40 1.80 10.36
C GLU A 49 9.86 2.78 9.27
N LYS A 50 11.00 2.54 8.64
CA LYS A 50 11.48 3.39 7.53
C LYS A 50 10.54 3.37 6.33
N MET A 51 10.02 2.20 5.98
CA MET A 51 9.08 2.06 4.87
C MET A 51 7.73 2.71 5.21
N ALA A 52 7.26 2.57 6.45
CA ALA A 52 6.05 3.23 6.93
C ALA A 52 6.20 4.76 6.92
N ASP A 53 7.33 5.28 7.42
CA ASP A 53 7.61 6.70 7.36
C ASP A 53 7.68 7.21 5.92
N PHE A 54 8.35 6.49 5.01
CA PHE A 54 8.38 6.83 3.59
C PHE A 54 6.97 6.92 2.99
N TYR A 55 6.12 5.91 3.24
CA TYR A 55 4.75 5.91 2.73
C TYR A 55 3.94 7.09 3.27
N LEU A 56 3.98 7.31 4.60
CA LEU A 56 3.14 8.29 5.28
C LEU A 56 3.58 9.74 5.08
N ASP A 57 4.87 9.97 4.87
CA ASP A 57 5.47 11.30 4.70
C ASP A 57 5.70 11.65 3.23
N HIS A 58 5.31 10.76 2.30
CA HIS A 58 5.51 11.02 0.87
C HIS A 58 4.68 12.24 0.43
N PRO A 59 5.29 13.23 -0.25
CA PRO A 59 4.59 14.47 -0.62
C PRO A 59 3.37 14.25 -1.53
N ASN A 60 3.37 13.16 -2.30
CA ASN A 60 2.28 12.81 -3.19
C ASN A 60 1.23 11.87 -2.54
N LEU A 61 1.33 11.59 -1.24
CA LEU A 61 0.29 10.84 -0.54
C LEU A 61 -0.94 11.74 -0.36
N PRO A 62 -2.12 11.33 -0.87
CA PRO A 62 -3.35 12.08 -0.65
C PRO A 62 -3.72 12.21 0.82
N SER A 63 -4.51 13.25 1.14
CA SER A 63 -4.88 13.57 2.53
C SER A 63 -5.66 12.46 3.24
N ASP A 64 -6.42 11.65 2.49
CA ASP A 64 -7.15 10.48 2.99
C ASP A 64 -6.25 9.25 3.20
N LYS A 65 -4.97 9.35 2.86
CA LYS A 65 -3.93 8.31 2.96
C LYS A 65 -4.17 7.05 2.13
N VAL A 66 -5.14 7.05 1.23
CA VAL A 66 -5.25 6.04 0.17
C VAL A 66 -4.30 6.43 -0.95
N ALA A 67 -3.20 5.72 -1.10
CA ALA A 67 -2.15 6.10 -2.05
C ALA A 67 -2.62 5.99 -3.51
N TRP A 68 -1.92 6.72 -4.36
CA TRP A 68 -1.92 6.44 -5.79
C TRP A 68 -1.27 5.09 -6.05
N TRP A 69 -1.62 4.44 -7.18
CA TRP A 69 -0.97 3.19 -7.60
C TRP A 69 0.56 3.29 -7.58
N ASP A 70 1.09 4.41 -8.06
CA ASP A 70 2.51 4.74 -7.97
C ASP A 70 2.66 6.18 -7.50
N PHE A 71 3.49 6.41 -6.50
CA PHE A 71 3.68 7.74 -5.90
C PHE A 71 4.28 8.76 -6.87
N ASN A 72 4.99 8.30 -7.89
CA ASN A 72 5.75 9.15 -8.78
C ASN A 72 5.19 9.17 -10.21
N ALA A 73 4.06 8.49 -10.48
CA ALA A 73 3.44 8.54 -11.79
C ALA A 73 3.12 9.99 -12.19
N PHE A 74 3.47 10.36 -13.41
CA PHE A 74 3.33 11.70 -13.99
C PHE A 74 4.16 12.81 -13.32
N GLN A 75 5.08 12.47 -12.41
CA GLN A 75 5.99 13.44 -11.82
C GLN A 75 7.20 13.68 -12.74
N GLU A 76 7.76 14.88 -12.67
CA GLU A 76 8.97 15.23 -13.40
C GLU A 76 10.13 14.28 -13.00
N GLY A 77 10.91 13.84 -13.97
CA GLY A 77 12.02 12.90 -13.77
C GLY A 77 11.62 11.41 -13.76
N TYR A 78 10.32 11.10 -13.89
CA TYR A 78 9.84 9.72 -13.96
C TYR A 78 9.20 9.42 -15.31
N THR A 79 9.74 8.45 -16.03
CA THR A 79 9.25 8.07 -17.35
C THR A 79 8.97 6.56 -17.38
N PRO A 80 7.76 6.14 -17.81
CA PRO A 80 7.44 4.72 -17.91
C PRO A 80 8.28 4.04 -18.98
N GLY A 81 8.60 2.78 -18.77
CA GLY A 81 9.29 1.99 -19.77
C GLY A 81 8.47 1.86 -21.06
N ILE A 82 9.10 1.97 -22.22
CA ILE A 82 8.45 1.95 -23.53
C ILE A 82 7.59 0.69 -23.79
N ARG A 83 7.91 -0.41 -23.10
CA ARG A 83 7.15 -1.68 -23.21
C ARG A 83 6.06 -1.82 -22.15
N SER A 84 5.98 -0.90 -21.21
CA SER A 84 4.96 -0.89 -20.16
C SER A 84 3.69 -0.23 -20.68
N ASN A 85 2.52 -0.80 -20.39
CA ASN A 85 1.27 -0.11 -20.66
C ASN A 85 1.08 1.15 -19.81
N ALA A 86 1.91 1.37 -18.78
CA ALA A 86 1.94 2.63 -18.04
C ALA A 86 2.24 3.85 -18.93
N CYS A 87 2.93 3.68 -20.07
CA CYS A 87 3.12 4.76 -21.06
C CYS A 87 1.83 5.22 -21.75
N LYS A 88 0.76 4.44 -21.67
CA LYS A 88 -0.56 4.74 -22.25
C LYS A 88 -1.54 5.33 -21.22
N MET A 89 -1.14 5.42 -19.95
CA MET A 89 -1.98 6.01 -18.91
C MET A 89 -2.17 7.50 -19.16
N VAL A 90 -3.39 7.96 -18.91
CA VAL A 90 -3.74 9.40 -18.94
C VAL A 90 -3.98 9.95 -17.54
N ASN A 91 -4.23 9.07 -16.55
CA ASN A 91 -4.45 9.43 -15.15
C ASN A 91 -3.75 8.43 -14.23
N ASN A 92 -3.39 8.87 -13.03
CA ASN A 92 -3.00 7.97 -11.96
C ASN A 92 -4.28 7.43 -11.28
N TYR A 93 -4.21 6.22 -10.73
CA TYR A 93 -5.33 5.55 -10.07
C TYR A 93 -5.08 5.43 -8.58
N ARG A 94 -6.14 5.49 -7.79
CA ARG A 94 -6.07 5.16 -6.36
C ARG A 94 -5.92 3.66 -6.18
N ASP A 95 -5.17 3.24 -5.18
CA ASP A 95 -5.01 1.81 -4.88
C ASP A 95 -5.50 1.49 -3.46
N ALA A 96 -6.80 1.18 -3.36
CA ALA A 96 -7.42 0.78 -2.11
C ALA A 96 -6.78 -0.48 -1.53
N SER A 97 -6.25 -1.38 -2.37
CA SER A 97 -5.58 -2.59 -1.92
C SER A 97 -4.26 -2.31 -1.20
N ALA A 98 -3.49 -1.33 -1.69
CA ALA A 98 -2.27 -0.88 -1.00
C ALA A 98 -2.61 -0.25 0.36
N ALA A 99 -3.62 0.62 0.38
CA ALA A 99 -4.05 1.30 1.60
C ALA A 99 -4.58 0.31 2.66
N ALA A 100 -5.38 -0.68 2.27
CA ALA A 100 -5.87 -1.73 3.17
C ALA A 100 -4.72 -2.53 3.82
N CYS A 101 -3.74 -2.94 3.00
CA CYS A 101 -2.55 -3.63 3.48
C CYS A 101 -1.73 -2.76 4.45
N VAL A 102 -1.53 -1.47 4.12
CA VAL A 102 -0.84 -0.51 4.99
C VAL A 102 -1.59 -0.34 6.31
N ALA A 103 -2.92 -0.19 6.29
CA ALA A 103 -3.71 -0.05 7.52
C ALA A 103 -3.51 -1.25 8.44
N SER A 104 -3.61 -2.47 7.91
CA SER A 104 -3.38 -3.70 8.67
C SER A 104 -1.96 -3.76 9.24
N ALA A 105 -0.95 -3.43 8.43
CA ALA A 105 0.45 -3.42 8.88
C ALA A 105 0.71 -2.37 9.97
N LEU A 106 0.18 -1.15 9.83
CA LEU A 106 0.39 -0.06 10.77
C LEU A 106 -0.24 -0.31 12.14
N LEU A 107 -1.40 -0.98 12.19
CA LEU A 107 -2.02 -1.39 13.47
C LEU A 107 -1.08 -2.29 14.27
N GLU A 108 -0.48 -3.29 13.63
CA GLU A 108 0.50 -4.15 14.27
C GLU A 108 1.80 -3.42 14.57
N LEU A 109 2.37 -2.69 13.60
CA LEU A 109 3.62 -1.95 13.76
C LEU A 109 3.55 -0.92 14.89
N SER A 110 2.38 -0.30 15.11
CA SER A 110 2.16 0.65 16.20
C SER A 110 2.41 0.07 17.57
N THR A 111 2.19 -1.24 17.76
CA THR A 111 2.41 -1.94 19.04
C THR A 111 3.90 -2.22 19.32
N TYR A 112 4.72 -2.25 18.29
CA TYR A 112 6.16 -2.47 18.40
C TYR A 112 6.97 -1.17 18.43
N SER A 113 6.45 -0.13 17.82
CA SER A 113 7.07 1.19 17.78
C SER A 113 6.84 1.97 19.08
N LYS A 114 7.64 3.02 19.32
CA LYS A 114 7.59 3.80 20.56
C LYS A 114 7.32 5.27 20.32
N GLY A 115 6.79 5.93 21.33
CA GLY A 115 6.63 7.39 21.35
C GLY A 115 5.75 7.93 20.24
N SER A 116 6.22 8.96 19.55
CA SER A 116 5.48 9.62 18.47
C SER A 116 5.21 8.71 17.26
N LYS A 117 6.10 7.77 16.97
CA LYS A 117 5.92 6.82 15.86
C LYS A 117 4.73 5.88 16.09
N SER A 118 4.64 5.30 17.31
CA SER A 118 3.49 4.45 17.67
C SER A 118 2.16 5.18 17.45
N LYS A 119 2.07 6.43 17.96
CA LYS A 119 0.88 7.27 17.79
C LYS A 119 0.61 7.58 16.30
N LYS A 120 1.64 8.01 15.56
CA LYS A 120 1.54 8.32 14.13
C LYS A 120 0.98 7.13 13.34
N TYR A 121 1.50 5.94 13.56
CA TYR A 121 1.09 4.75 12.84
C TYR A 121 -0.36 4.35 13.17
N LEU A 122 -0.72 4.36 14.45
CA LEU A 122 -2.09 4.07 14.87
C LEU A 122 -3.10 5.06 14.28
N GLU A 123 -2.83 6.38 14.39
CA GLU A 123 -3.73 7.39 13.85
C GLU A 123 -3.81 7.35 12.32
N SER A 124 -2.70 7.06 11.64
CA SER A 124 -2.72 6.88 10.19
C SER A 124 -3.52 5.66 9.76
N ALA A 125 -3.42 4.54 10.49
CA ALA A 125 -4.25 3.36 10.22
C ALA A 125 -5.74 3.66 10.39
N LYS A 126 -6.13 4.39 11.44
CA LYS A 126 -7.53 4.82 11.65
C LYS A 126 -8.03 5.69 10.51
N GLN A 127 -7.22 6.65 10.05
CA GLN A 127 -7.57 7.53 8.93
C GLN A 127 -7.79 6.72 7.64
N ILE A 128 -6.90 5.76 7.35
CA ILE A 128 -7.05 4.88 6.19
C ILE A 128 -8.33 4.04 6.31
N LEU A 129 -8.58 3.42 7.46
CA LEU A 129 -9.79 2.62 7.67
C LEU A 129 -11.06 3.46 7.51
N HIS A 130 -11.07 4.69 8.03
CA HIS A 130 -12.18 5.61 7.86
C HIS A 130 -12.40 5.97 6.37
N ALA A 131 -11.32 6.26 5.64
CA ALA A 131 -11.40 6.54 4.21
C ALA A 131 -11.94 5.34 3.42
N LEU A 132 -11.36 4.15 3.63
CA LEU A 132 -11.79 2.91 2.96
C LEU A 132 -13.23 2.51 3.30
N GLY A 133 -13.70 2.82 4.52
CA GLY A 133 -15.08 2.58 4.94
C GLY A 133 -16.10 3.58 4.38
N SER A 134 -15.66 4.68 3.77
CA SER A 134 -16.53 5.69 3.16
C SER A 134 -17.11 5.22 1.83
N THR A 135 -18.14 5.92 1.34
CA THR A 135 -18.75 5.67 0.03
C THR A 135 -17.81 5.91 -1.15
N ASN A 136 -16.66 6.56 -0.93
CA ASN A 136 -15.65 6.74 -1.98
C ASN A 136 -14.90 5.45 -2.34
N TYR A 137 -14.84 4.51 -1.40
CA TYR A 137 -14.07 3.26 -1.60
C TYR A 137 -14.89 2.01 -1.27
N ARG A 138 -15.87 2.11 -0.39
CA ARG A 138 -16.73 0.98 -0.02
C ARG A 138 -17.95 0.92 -0.94
N ALA A 139 -18.12 -0.19 -1.61
CA ALA A 139 -19.27 -0.45 -2.47
C ALA A 139 -20.58 -0.55 -1.67
N GLU A 140 -21.69 -0.25 -2.32
CA GLU A 140 -23.02 -0.58 -1.82
C GLU A 140 -23.20 -2.10 -1.77
N LEU A 141 -23.96 -2.56 -0.79
CA LEU A 141 -24.24 -3.99 -0.64
C LEU A 141 -24.92 -4.57 -1.90
N GLY A 142 -24.41 -5.68 -2.38
CA GLY A 142 -24.90 -6.34 -3.60
C GLY A 142 -24.42 -5.71 -4.91
N LYS A 143 -23.57 -4.68 -4.84
CA LYS A 143 -22.88 -4.09 -6.01
C LYS A 143 -21.44 -4.59 -6.10
N ASN A 144 -20.68 -4.08 -7.08
CA ASN A 144 -19.24 -4.35 -7.25
C ASN A 144 -18.90 -5.85 -7.26
N ALA A 145 -19.74 -6.68 -7.89
CA ALA A 145 -19.61 -8.15 -7.88
C ALA A 145 -19.48 -8.77 -6.47
N ASN A 146 -20.08 -8.15 -5.46
CA ASN A 146 -20.01 -8.48 -4.03
C ASN A 146 -18.64 -8.27 -3.36
N PHE A 147 -17.71 -7.61 -4.01
CA PHE A 147 -16.50 -7.11 -3.34
C PHE A 147 -16.80 -5.88 -2.48
N ILE A 148 -16.08 -5.75 -1.36
CA ILE A 148 -16.27 -4.65 -0.41
C ILE A 148 -15.64 -3.37 -0.91
N LEU A 149 -14.39 -3.45 -1.39
CA LEU A 149 -13.63 -2.29 -1.82
C LEU A 149 -13.63 -2.11 -3.34
N MET A 150 -13.79 -0.88 -3.76
CA MET A 150 -13.59 -0.39 -5.12
C MET A 150 -12.18 0.19 -5.27
N HIS A 151 -11.82 0.57 -6.50
CA HIS A 151 -10.66 1.41 -6.81
C HIS A 151 -9.31 0.80 -6.39
N SER A 152 -9.09 -0.46 -6.75
CA SER A 152 -7.80 -1.11 -6.60
C SER A 152 -7.09 -1.27 -7.95
N VAL A 153 -5.77 -1.42 -7.91
CA VAL A 153 -4.95 -1.58 -9.12
C VAL A 153 -4.04 -2.79 -8.99
N GLY A 154 -4.24 -3.79 -9.85
CA GLY A 154 -3.40 -4.99 -9.88
C GLY A 154 -2.10 -4.82 -10.66
N ALA A 155 -2.19 -4.60 -11.97
CA ALA A 155 -1.03 -4.64 -12.85
C ALA A 155 -1.15 -3.71 -14.07
N VAL A 156 -0.98 -2.40 -13.89
CA VAL A 156 -0.96 -1.41 -15.00
C VAL A 156 0.03 -1.78 -16.10
N PRO A 157 1.28 -2.21 -15.80
CA PRO A 157 2.22 -2.56 -16.87
C PRO A 157 1.73 -3.64 -17.81
N HIS A 158 0.84 -4.52 -17.33
CA HIS A 158 0.23 -5.60 -18.10
C HIS A 158 -1.17 -5.27 -18.63
N ASN A 159 -1.63 -4.03 -18.44
CA ASN A 159 -2.99 -3.58 -18.79
C ASN A 159 -4.08 -4.49 -18.20
N SER A 160 -3.89 -4.87 -16.94
CA SER A 160 -4.77 -5.78 -16.21
C SER A 160 -5.11 -5.24 -14.83
N GLU A 161 -6.34 -5.48 -14.40
CA GLU A 161 -6.83 -5.13 -13.05
C GLU A 161 -6.61 -3.64 -12.72
N ILE A 162 -7.07 -2.74 -13.58
CA ILE A 162 -6.95 -1.30 -13.42
C ILE A 162 -8.29 -0.74 -12.96
N ASP A 163 -8.31 -0.11 -11.80
CA ASP A 163 -9.50 0.47 -11.16
C ASP A 163 -10.64 -0.55 -10.99
N VAL A 164 -10.31 -1.68 -10.38
CA VAL A 164 -11.22 -2.82 -10.17
C VAL A 164 -11.22 -3.30 -8.72
N PRO A 165 -12.23 -4.07 -8.28
CA PRO A 165 -12.15 -4.76 -7.00
C PRO A 165 -11.10 -5.87 -7.03
N LEU A 166 -10.43 -6.12 -5.89
CA LEU A 166 -9.43 -7.17 -5.74
C LEU A 166 -9.64 -7.94 -4.44
N THR A 167 -9.57 -9.26 -4.51
CA THR A 167 -9.78 -10.15 -3.36
C THR A 167 -8.87 -9.81 -2.17
N TYR A 168 -7.60 -9.51 -2.44
CA TYR A 168 -6.67 -9.17 -1.36
C TYR A 168 -6.88 -7.75 -0.79
N ALA A 169 -7.56 -6.85 -1.52
CA ALA A 169 -7.99 -5.58 -0.96
C ALA A 169 -9.00 -5.82 0.17
N ASP A 170 -10.01 -6.63 -0.08
CA ASP A 170 -11.02 -7.01 0.89
C ASP A 170 -10.41 -7.80 2.06
N TYR A 171 -9.50 -8.74 1.76
CA TYR A 171 -8.80 -9.50 2.79
C TYR A 171 -8.10 -8.59 3.80
N TYR A 172 -7.23 -7.69 3.32
CA TYR A 172 -6.49 -6.79 4.21
C TYR A 172 -7.38 -5.76 4.89
N PHE A 173 -8.47 -5.34 4.25
CA PHE A 173 -9.43 -4.45 4.87
C PHE A 173 -10.15 -5.11 6.06
N ILE A 174 -10.65 -6.34 5.87
CA ILE A 174 -11.28 -7.12 6.94
C ILE A 174 -10.26 -7.43 8.06
N GLU A 175 -9.05 -7.83 7.70
CA GLU A 175 -7.98 -8.05 8.68
C GLU A 175 -7.69 -6.79 9.50
N ALA A 176 -7.58 -5.63 8.84
CA ALA A 176 -7.34 -4.37 9.53
C ALA A 176 -8.50 -3.98 10.46
N LEU A 177 -9.75 -4.16 10.04
CA LEU A 177 -10.91 -3.95 10.90
C LEU A 177 -10.91 -4.90 12.10
N HIS A 178 -10.59 -6.18 11.89
CA HIS A 178 -10.49 -7.16 12.97
C HIS A 178 -9.38 -6.79 13.96
N ARG A 179 -8.18 -6.44 13.46
CA ARG A 179 -7.06 -5.97 14.30
C ARG A 179 -7.44 -4.73 15.11
N TYR A 180 -8.08 -3.76 14.48
CA TYR A 180 -8.51 -2.55 15.15
C TYR A 180 -9.57 -2.82 16.21
N ASN A 181 -10.56 -3.66 15.92
CA ASN A 181 -11.58 -4.04 16.90
C ASN A 181 -10.97 -4.74 18.12
N ARG A 182 -10.02 -5.65 17.93
CA ARG A 182 -9.27 -6.26 19.06
C ARG A 182 -8.57 -5.21 19.92
N MET A 183 -7.94 -4.20 19.29
CA MET A 183 -7.27 -3.12 20.01
C MET A 183 -8.26 -2.25 20.80
N LEU A 184 -9.47 -2.01 20.30
CA LEU A 184 -10.54 -1.33 21.05
C LEU A 184 -10.97 -2.12 22.29
N ASP A 185 -10.96 -3.44 22.23
CA ASP A 185 -11.20 -4.34 23.37
C ASP A 185 -9.98 -4.42 24.33
N GLY A 186 -8.92 -3.66 24.13
CA GLY A 186 -7.70 -3.74 24.94
C GLY A 186 -6.85 -4.98 24.68
N LYS A 187 -7.10 -5.72 23.61
CA LYS A 187 -6.37 -6.93 23.22
C LYS A 187 -5.23 -6.60 22.23
N SER A 188 -4.30 -7.54 22.06
CA SER A 188 -3.34 -7.47 20.96
C SER A 188 -4.06 -7.45 19.61
N PRO A 189 -3.56 -6.75 18.57
CA PRO A 189 -4.12 -6.81 17.22
C PRO A 189 -4.04 -8.20 16.57
N LEU A 190 -3.30 -9.13 17.18
CA LEU A 190 -3.07 -10.51 16.70
C LEU A 190 -3.75 -11.52 17.56
#